data_b362e4ee2146b8c9b8f5ed01b33f252a
#
_entry.id   b362e4ee2146b8c9b8f5ed01b33f252a
#
_cell.length_a   1.000
_cell.length_b   1.000
_cell.length_c   1.000
_cell.angle_alpha   90.00
_cell.angle_beta   90.00
_cell.angle_gamma   90.00
#
_symmetry.space_group_name_H-M   'P 1'
#
loop_
_entity.id
_entity.type
_entity.pdbx_description
1 polymer ?
#
loop_
_entity_poly.entity_id
_entity_poly.type
_entity_poly.pdbx_seq_one_letter_code
_entity_poly.pdbx_strand_id
1 'polypeptide(L)'
;MSASTISSFRSAIVPVLLLGLVAGCDKQVSGNRQAEATPTASAPVAAAPKADKIDRTHKGDPAPSVSFEGPDGKPMTLARFKGKPVLVNLWATWCGPCVKEMPTLDAAAADITVAAISQDKDRPTIDAYFAKNGFQRLKPYLDKNVALSVTYEASLPMSILFDSTGHEVWRSTGGMDWTSAEAKALLAEAK
;
A
#
# COMPACT_ATOMS: atom_id res chain seq x y z
N MET A 1 26.21 16.56 -46.17
CA MET A 1 27.38 15.77 -46.68
C MET A 1 28.04 15.12 -45.51
N SER A 2 28.21 13.82 -45.56
CA SER A 2 28.84 12.79 -44.73
C SER A 2 27.80 12.03 -43.85
N ALA A 3 27.48 10.98 -44.19
CA ALA A 3 27.50 9.57 -44.52
C ALA A 3 28.42 8.74 -43.63
N SER A 4 27.89 7.56 -43.24
CA SER A 4 28.58 6.32 -42.79
C SER A 4 28.79 6.20 -41.29
N THR A 5 28.56 5.06 -40.65
CA THR A 5 28.80 3.68 -41.06
C THR A 5 28.02 2.70 -40.22
N ILE A 6 27.43 1.71 -40.84
CA ILE A 6 26.84 0.50 -40.27
C ILE A 6 28.02 -0.44 -39.89
N SER A 7 28.06 -1.00 -38.68
CA SER A 7 28.89 -2.11 -38.34
C SER A 7 28.07 -3.30 -37.85
N SER A 8 28.06 -4.28 -38.74
CA SER A 8 27.47 -5.60 -38.61
C SER A 8 28.52 -6.53 -37.94
N PHE A 9 28.18 -7.11 -36.79
CA PHE A 9 28.98 -8.24 -36.24
C PHE A 9 28.16 -9.52 -36.31
N ARG A 10 28.54 -10.34 -37.28
CA ARG A 10 28.23 -11.77 -37.40
C ARG A 10 29.31 -12.54 -36.66
N SER A 11 28.93 -13.53 -35.87
CA SER A 11 29.73 -14.74 -35.56
C SER A 11 29.00 -15.52 -34.49
N ALA A 12 28.81 -16.68 -34.54
CA ALA A 12 29.21 -17.94 -35.08
C ALA A 12 28.75 -19.01 -34.06
N ILE A 13 28.03 -19.93 -34.59
CA ILE A 13 27.47 -21.11 -33.92
C ILE A 13 28.64 -22.12 -33.78
N VAL A 14 28.81 -22.70 -32.59
CA VAL A 14 29.61 -23.93 -32.41
C VAL A 14 28.76 -24.95 -31.69
N PRO A 15 28.49 -26.12 -32.30
CA PRO A 15 27.87 -27.24 -31.62
C PRO A 15 28.94 -28.14 -31.01
N VAL A 16 28.88 -28.47 -29.74
CA VAL A 16 29.64 -29.58 -29.15
C VAL A 16 28.66 -30.70 -28.79
N LEU A 17 28.77 -31.73 -29.59
CA LEU A 17 28.14 -33.04 -29.41
C LEU A 17 29.04 -33.86 -28.50
N LEU A 18 28.54 -34.36 -27.38
CA LEU A 18 29.20 -35.43 -26.63
C LEU A 18 28.16 -36.47 -26.17
N LEU A 19 28.22 -37.61 -26.85
CA LEU A 19 27.56 -38.86 -26.46
C LEU A 19 28.27 -39.43 -25.22
N GLY A 20 27.49 -39.88 -24.26
CA GLY A 20 27.96 -40.70 -23.16
C GLY A 20 26.85 -41.64 -22.68
N LEU A 21 26.85 -42.87 -23.22
CA LEU A 21 26.09 -44.02 -22.72
C LEU A 21 26.75 -44.52 -21.45
N VAL A 22 26.00 -44.68 -20.37
CA VAL A 22 26.27 -45.72 -19.34
C VAL A 22 24.97 -46.36 -18.92
N ALA A 23 24.87 -47.64 -19.17
CA ALA A 23 23.81 -48.54 -18.71
C ALA A 23 24.10 -48.95 -17.26
N GLY A 24 23.04 -49.20 -16.49
CA GLY A 24 23.20 -50.10 -15.34
C GLY A 24 22.20 -49.91 -14.19
N CYS A 25 21.37 -50.94 -14.04
CA CYS A 25 20.76 -51.56 -12.85
C CYS A 25 19.50 -50.93 -12.25
N ASP A 26 18.49 -51.59 -12.65
CA ASP A 26 17.31 -52.15 -11.95
C ASP A 26 17.39 -52.17 -10.41
N LYS A 27 16.42 -51.52 -9.75
CA LYS A 27 15.80 -52.02 -8.53
C LYS A 27 14.37 -51.46 -8.37
N GLN A 28 13.48 -52.34 -8.66
CA GLN A 28 12.05 -52.25 -8.38
C GLN A 28 11.82 -52.18 -6.86
N VAL A 29 11.18 -51.11 -6.37
CA VAL A 29 10.52 -51.08 -5.07
C VAL A 29 9.13 -50.46 -5.23
N SER A 30 8.20 -51.31 -4.98
CA SER A 30 6.78 -51.22 -4.70
C SER A 30 6.24 -49.84 -4.22
N GLY A 31 5.19 -49.46 -4.87
CA GLY A 31 3.94 -48.84 -4.40
C GLY A 31 4.01 -47.76 -3.30
N ASN A 32 3.78 -46.51 -3.68
CA ASN A 32 2.95 -45.68 -2.82
C ASN A 32 2.09 -44.74 -3.71
N ARG A 33 0.78 -44.93 -3.58
CA ARG A 33 -0.22 -44.03 -4.19
C ARG A 33 -0.03 -42.66 -3.60
N GLN A 34 0.47 -41.75 -4.39
CA GLN A 34 0.47 -40.34 -4.05
C GLN A 34 -0.93 -39.82 -4.31
N ALA A 35 -1.63 -39.57 -3.22
CA ALA A 35 -2.90 -38.88 -3.23
C ALA A 35 -2.72 -37.50 -3.89
N GLU A 36 -3.53 -37.27 -4.88
CA GLU A 36 -3.73 -36.00 -5.55
C GLU A 36 -4.11 -34.95 -4.50
N ALA A 37 -3.16 -34.09 -4.14
CA ALA A 37 -3.40 -32.94 -3.25
C ALA A 37 -4.03 -31.83 -4.08
N THR A 38 -5.32 -31.69 -3.97
CA THR A 38 -6.09 -30.50 -4.35
C THR A 38 -5.45 -29.26 -3.70
N PRO A 39 -5.11 -28.20 -4.43
CA PRO A 39 -4.67 -26.95 -3.81
C PRO A 39 -5.89 -26.18 -3.28
N THR A 40 -6.35 -26.53 -2.08
CA THR A 40 -7.23 -25.66 -1.30
C THR A 40 -6.35 -24.89 -0.33
N ALA A 41 -5.87 -23.74 -0.73
CA ALA A 41 -5.34 -22.75 0.18
C ALA A 41 -5.86 -21.37 -0.24
N SER A 42 -7.11 -21.10 0.11
CA SER A 42 -7.50 -19.71 0.40
C SER A 42 -6.61 -19.24 1.52
N ALA A 43 -5.66 -18.34 1.20
CA ALA A 43 -4.94 -17.59 2.21
C ALA A 43 -5.97 -16.87 3.10
N PRO A 44 -5.82 -16.91 4.44
CA PRO A 44 -6.73 -16.18 5.30
C PRO A 44 -6.66 -14.69 4.94
N VAL A 45 -7.78 -14.15 4.50
CA VAL A 45 -8.01 -12.71 4.45
C VAL A 45 -7.68 -12.21 5.86
N ALA A 46 -6.68 -11.33 5.97
CA ALA A 46 -6.32 -10.74 7.24
C ALA A 46 -7.59 -10.13 7.84
N ALA A 47 -8.01 -10.65 8.99
CA ALA A 47 -9.19 -10.16 9.68
C ALA A 47 -9.07 -8.64 9.86
N ALA A 48 -10.18 -7.92 9.60
CA ALA A 48 -10.27 -6.50 9.89
C ALA A 48 -9.85 -6.24 11.34
N PRO A 49 -9.14 -5.13 11.64
CA PRO A 49 -8.76 -4.82 13.01
C PRO A 49 -10.02 -4.73 13.87
N LYS A 50 -9.96 -5.38 15.04
CA LYS A 50 -11.05 -5.31 16.01
C LYS A 50 -11.12 -3.90 16.60
N ALA A 51 -12.30 -3.50 17.07
CA ALA A 51 -12.55 -2.19 17.69
C ALA A 51 -11.63 -1.88 18.90
N ASP A 52 -10.98 -2.89 19.47
CA ASP A 52 -9.97 -2.78 20.54
C ASP A 52 -8.65 -2.11 20.09
N LYS A 53 -8.43 -1.96 18.80
CA LYS A 53 -7.28 -1.22 18.25
C LYS A 53 -7.56 0.27 18.00
N ILE A 54 -8.78 0.74 18.25
CA ILE A 54 -9.14 2.15 18.08
C ILE A 54 -8.79 2.90 19.37
N ASP A 55 -7.87 3.84 19.24
CA ASP A 55 -7.48 4.75 20.31
C ASP A 55 -8.27 6.05 20.25
N ARG A 56 -8.95 6.42 21.32
CA ARG A 56 -9.72 7.67 21.48
C ARG A 56 -9.15 8.56 22.57
N THR A 57 -7.98 8.24 23.12
CA THR A 57 -7.37 9.03 24.21
C THR A 57 -6.97 10.43 23.77
N HIS A 58 -6.81 10.62 22.45
CA HIS A 58 -6.50 11.90 21.78
C HIS A 58 -7.72 12.61 21.19
N LYS A 59 -8.92 12.15 21.52
CA LYS A 59 -10.15 12.76 21.01
C LYS A 59 -10.25 14.22 21.45
N GLY A 60 -10.42 15.10 20.45
CA GLY A 60 -10.48 16.55 20.65
C GLY A 60 -9.14 17.26 20.47
N ASP A 61 -8.03 16.56 20.29
CA ASP A 61 -6.75 17.17 19.99
C ASP A 61 -6.78 17.82 18.60
N PRO A 62 -6.22 19.03 18.43
CA PRO A 62 -6.18 19.68 17.13
C PRO A 62 -5.18 18.98 16.20
N ALA A 63 -5.50 18.95 14.90
CA ALA A 63 -4.58 18.46 13.89
C ALA A 63 -3.26 19.27 13.90
N PRO A 64 -2.09 18.61 13.82
CA PRO A 64 -0.80 19.27 13.88
C PRO A 64 -0.57 20.16 12.65
N SER A 65 0.20 21.24 12.84
CA SER A 65 0.60 22.17 11.77
C SER A 65 1.82 21.66 10.99
N VAL A 66 1.94 20.36 10.80
CA VAL A 66 3.01 19.72 10.02
C VAL A 66 2.76 19.91 8.53
N SER A 67 3.80 20.32 7.80
CA SER A 67 3.72 20.51 6.34
C SER A 67 4.12 19.24 5.60
N PHE A 68 3.33 18.90 4.58
CA PHE A 68 3.60 17.83 3.61
C PHE A 68 3.23 18.30 2.20
N GLU A 69 3.56 17.52 1.18
CA GLU A 69 3.26 17.86 -0.22
C GLU A 69 1.87 17.37 -0.62
N GLY A 70 1.08 18.25 -1.20
CA GLY A 70 -0.19 17.95 -1.84
C GLY A 70 -0.03 17.15 -3.16
N PRO A 71 -1.15 16.77 -3.79
CA PRO A 71 -1.12 16.06 -5.07
C PRO A 71 -0.48 16.88 -6.21
N ASP A 72 -0.47 18.19 -6.10
CA ASP A 72 0.16 19.12 -7.04
C ASP A 72 1.63 19.45 -6.70
N GLY A 73 2.20 18.72 -5.72
CA GLY A 73 3.58 18.91 -5.24
C GLY A 73 3.79 20.14 -4.37
N LYS A 74 2.74 20.93 -4.07
CA LYS A 74 2.86 22.12 -3.23
C LYS A 74 2.75 21.80 -1.75
N PRO A 75 3.42 22.57 -0.88
CA PRO A 75 3.29 22.44 0.55
C PRO A 75 1.85 22.69 1.02
N MET A 76 1.36 21.84 1.92
CA MET A 76 0.08 21.99 2.61
C MET A 76 0.14 21.40 4.02
N THR A 77 -0.90 21.66 4.81
CA THR A 77 -1.10 21.06 6.15
C THR A 77 -2.48 20.44 6.26
N LEU A 78 -2.74 19.70 7.33
CA LEU A 78 -4.07 19.12 7.59
C LEU A 78 -5.18 20.18 7.74
N ALA A 79 -4.83 21.42 8.07
CA ALA A 79 -5.80 22.53 8.12
C ALA A 79 -6.55 22.76 6.79
N ARG A 80 -5.99 22.30 5.66
CA ARG A 80 -6.63 22.39 4.34
C ARG A 80 -7.92 21.58 4.23
N PHE A 81 -8.11 20.60 5.12
CA PHE A 81 -9.31 19.74 5.13
C PHE A 81 -10.43 20.27 6.02
N LYS A 82 -10.21 21.36 6.80
CA LYS A 82 -11.26 21.93 7.64
C LYS A 82 -12.52 22.24 6.83
N GLY A 83 -13.68 22.04 7.47
CA GLY A 83 -15.02 22.17 6.86
C GLY A 83 -15.61 20.81 6.44
N LYS A 84 -14.83 19.74 6.41
CA LYS A 84 -15.27 18.37 6.11
C LYS A 84 -14.49 17.37 6.97
N PRO A 85 -15.12 16.28 7.42
CA PRO A 85 -14.40 15.19 8.03
C PRO A 85 -13.35 14.61 7.08
N VAL A 86 -12.20 14.22 7.61
CA VAL A 86 -11.12 13.61 6.84
C VAL A 86 -10.53 12.41 7.55
N LEU A 87 -10.37 11.32 6.81
CA LEU A 87 -9.55 10.18 7.21
C LEU A 87 -8.13 10.40 6.68
N VAL A 88 -7.19 10.63 7.57
CA VAL A 88 -5.75 10.63 7.28
C VAL A 88 -5.25 9.20 7.40
N ASN A 89 -4.55 8.71 6.39
CA ASN A 89 -3.89 7.40 6.42
C ASN A 89 -2.40 7.59 6.11
N LEU A 90 -1.54 7.25 7.06
CA LEU A 90 -0.09 7.25 6.88
C LEU A 90 0.33 5.88 6.36
N TRP A 91 0.97 5.86 5.20
CA TRP A 91 1.32 4.63 4.49
C TRP A 91 2.65 4.76 3.73
N ALA A 92 3.14 3.67 3.13
CA ALA A 92 4.27 3.72 2.19
C ALA A 92 4.19 2.56 1.18
N THR A 93 4.85 2.72 0.04
CA THR A 93 4.88 1.68 -1.01
C THR A 93 5.58 0.40 -0.59
N TRP A 94 6.52 0.49 0.35
CA TRP A 94 7.26 -0.64 0.93
C TRP A 94 6.55 -1.30 2.11
N CYS A 95 5.43 -0.75 2.58
CA CYS A 95 4.63 -1.27 3.69
C CYS A 95 3.59 -2.27 3.16
N GLY A 96 3.83 -3.55 3.29
CA GLY A 96 2.95 -4.60 2.77
C GLY A 96 1.50 -4.52 3.24
N PRO A 97 1.20 -4.35 4.55
CA PRO A 97 -0.16 -4.14 5.03
C PRO A 97 -0.82 -2.88 4.46
N CYS A 98 -0.06 -1.78 4.32
CA CYS A 98 -0.56 -0.53 3.73
C CYS A 98 -1.04 -0.74 2.28
N VAL A 99 -0.20 -1.38 1.46
CA VAL A 99 -0.51 -1.66 0.06
C VAL A 99 -1.78 -2.50 -0.09
N LYS A 100 -2.02 -3.43 0.83
CA LYS A 100 -3.21 -4.30 0.81
C LYS A 100 -4.51 -3.54 1.09
N GLU A 101 -4.48 -2.50 1.92
CA GLU A 101 -5.69 -1.73 2.27
C GLU A 101 -6.03 -0.62 1.26
N MET A 102 -5.08 -0.17 0.42
CA MET A 102 -5.28 0.95 -0.52
C MET A 102 -6.52 0.82 -1.42
N PRO A 103 -6.85 -0.36 -1.99
CA PRO A 103 -8.07 -0.50 -2.80
C PRO A 103 -9.35 -0.24 -1.99
N THR A 104 -9.40 -0.63 -0.73
CA THR A 104 -10.57 -0.40 0.14
C THR A 104 -10.63 1.04 0.64
N LEU A 105 -9.48 1.71 0.82
CA LEU A 105 -9.40 3.16 1.05
C LEU A 105 -9.92 3.95 -0.16
N ASP A 106 -9.58 3.54 -1.39
CA ASP A 106 -10.10 4.19 -2.60
C ASP A 106 -11.62 4.05 -2.69
N ALA A 107 -12.16 2.89 -2.31
CA ALA A 107 -13.61 2.69 -2.23
C ALA A 107 -14.25 3.60 -1.17
N ALA A 108 -13.69 3.67 0.05
CA ALA A 108 -14.18 4.50 1.15
C ALA A 108 -14.14 6.00 0.82
N ALA A 109 -13.23 6.42 -0.06
CA ALA A 109 -13.13 7.80 -0.53
C ALA A 109 -14.35 8.27 -1.35
N ALA A 110 -15.31 7.39 -1.62
CA ALA A 110 -16.64 7.77 -2.13
C ALA A 110 -17.51 8.50 -1.09
N ASP A 111 -17.33 8.15 0.19
CA ASP A 111 -18.21 8.56 1.28
C ASP A 111 -17.59 9.59 2.22
N ILE A 112 -16.24 9.65 2.28
CA ILE A 112 -15.47 10.55 3.13
C ILE A 112 -14.22 11.06 2.40
N THR A 113 -13.73 12.24 2.77
CA THR A 113 -12.41 12.69 2.27
C THR A 113 -11.32 11.78 2.85
N VAL A 114 -10.47 11.22 1.98
CA VAL A 114 -9.30 10.42 2.38
C VAL A 114 -8.03 11.14 1.96
N ALA A 115 -7.15 11.38 2.93
CA ALA A 115 -5.80 11.87 2.72
C ALA A 115 -4.79 10.73 2.96
N ALA A 116 -4.54 9.92 1.93
CA ALA A 116 -3.52 8.87 1.98
C ALA A 116 -2.13 9.50 1.78
N ILE A 117 -1.43 9.78 2.89
CA ILE A 117 -0.17 10.51 2.91
C ILE A 117 0.99 9.54 2.98
N SER A 118 1.73 9.43 1.87
CA SER A 118 2.88 8.54 1.77
C SER A 118 4.06 9.02 2.61
N GLN A 119 4.76 8.08 3.21
CA GLN A 119 6.03 8.24 3.92
C GLN A 119 7.21 7.80 3.05
N ASP A 120 7.05 7.71 1.74
CA ASP A 120 8.13 7.47 0.80
C ASP A 120 9.06 8.69 0.69
N LYS A 121 10.24 8.49 0.12
CA LYS A 121 11.27 9.54 0.06
C LYS A 121 11.05 10.56 -1.06
N ASP A 122 10.35 10.16 -2.12
CA ASP A 122 10.24 10.98 -3.33
C ASP A 122 8.90 10.82 -4.04
N ARG A 123 8.53 11.86 -4.78
CA ARG A 123 7.31 11.96 -5.58
C ARG A 123 7.22 10.93 -6.70
N PRO A 124 8.28 10.69 -7.53
CA PRO A 124 8.21 9.73 -8.61
C PRO A 124 7.81 8.32 -8.16
N THR A 125 8.26 7.88 -6.98
CA THR A 125 7.90 6.57 -6.41
C THR A 125 6.40 6.44 -6.22
N ILE A 126 5.75 7.41 -5.59
CA ILE A 126 4.30 7.35 -5.33
C ILE A 126 3.49 7.58 -6.59
N ASP A 127 3.93 8.47 -7.50
CA ASP A 127 3.23 8.71 -8.76
C ASP A 127 3.21 7.45 -9.63
N ALA A 128 4.34 6.73 -9.71
CA ALA A 128 4.42 5.45 -10.40
C ALA A 128 3.50 4.38 -9.77
N TYR A 129 3.42 4.35 -8.43
CA TYR A 129 2.53 3.45 -7.70
C TYR A 129 1.06 3.75 -8.01
N PHE A 130 0.65 5.04 -7.96
CA PHE A 130 -0.71 5.45 -8.28
C PHE A 130 -1.08 5.15 -9.73
N ALA A 131 -0.18 5.45 -10.69
CA ALA A 131 -0.38 5.16 -12.11
C ALA A 131 -0.57 3.65 -12.37
N LYS A 132 0.22 2.81 -11.69
CA LYS A 132 0.14 1.35 -11.81
C LYS A 132 -1.19 0.78 -11.27
N ASN A 133 -1.70 1.32 -10.17
CA ASN A 133 -2.87 0.78 -9.48
C ASN A 133 -4.20 1.41 -9.92
N GLY A 134 -4.17 2.56 -10.62
CA GLY A 134 -5.34 3.17 -11.23
C GLY A 134 -6.42 3.61 -10.25
N PHE A 135 -6.04 4.10 -9.06
CA PHE A 135 -6.99 4.61 -8.07
C PHE A 135 -7.87 5.71 -8.66
N GLN A 136 -9.16 5.67 -8.34
CA GLN A 136 -10.15 6.58 -8.93
C GLN A 136 -10.39 7.82 -8.06
N ARG A 137 -10.20 7.72 -6.76
CA ARG A 137 -10.54 8.76 -5.78
C ARG A 137 -9.37 9.20 -4.93
N LEU A 138 -8.47 8.29 -4.58
CA LEU A 138 -7.26 8.62 -3.84
C LEU A 138 -6.35 9.53 -4.67
N LYS A 139 -5.65 10.42 -3.97
CA LYS A 139 -4.65 11.32 -4.55
C LYS A 139 -3.29 11.11 -3.88
N PRO A 140 -2.18 11.31 -4.61
CA PRO A 140 -0.83 11.09 -4.09
C PRO A 140 -0.38 12.27 -3.22
N TYR A 141 -0.51 12.18 -1.90
CA TYR A 141 0.13 13.09 -0.94
C TYR A 141 1.47 12.50 -0.50
N LEU A 142 2.43 13.36 -0.14
CA LEU A 142 3.79 12.95 0.23
C LEU A 142 4.30 13.70 1.46
N ASP A 143 4.68 12.98 2.50
CA ASP A 143 5.45 13.46 3.64
C ASP A 143 6.87 12.87 3.59
N LYS A 144 7.70 13.37 2.67
CA LYS A 144 9.07 12.88 2.43
C LYS A 144 9.99 12.96 3.64
N ASN A 145 9.65 13.81 4.61
CA ASN A 145 10.42 14.00 5.83
C ASN A 145 9.88 13.17 7.01
N VAL A 146 8.87 12.33 6.76
CA VAL A 146 8.17 11.49 7.75
C VAL A 146 7.73 12.27 9.01
N ALA A 147 7.49 13.57 8.86
CA ALA A 147 7.24 14.48 9.98
C ALA A 147 5.90 14.18 10.68
N LEU A 148 4.88 13.76 9.93
CA LEU A 148 3.63 13.27 10.51
C LEU A 148 3.84 11.96 11.27
N SER A 149 4.61 11.01 10.70
CA SER A 149 4.92 9.75 11.39
C SER A 149 5.68 9.99 12.69
N VAL A 150 6.60 10.94 12.71
CA VAL A 150 7.31 11.33 13.95
C VAL A 150 6.36 11.97 14.95
N THR A 151 5.49 12.90 14.49
CA THR A 151 4.52 13.59 15.37
C THR A 151 3.55 12.64 16.05
N TYR A 152 3.11 11.60 15.33
CA TYR A 152 2.14 10.61 15.84
C TYR A 152 2.79 9.36 16.42
N GLU A 153 4.13 9.27 16.43
CA GLU A 153 4.85 8.04 16.79
C GLU A 153 4.32 6.83 16.01
N ALA A 154 4.05 7.04 14.72
CA ALA A 154 3.26 6.14 13.91
C ALA A 154 3.99 4.84 13.55
N SER A 155 3.30 3.72 13.74
CA SER A 155 3.60 2.45 13.06
C SER A 155 2.66 2.28 11.87
N LEU A 156 3.23 2.05 10.66
CA LEU A 156 2.43 1.99 9.43
C LEU A 156 1.69 0.67 9.22
N PRO A 157 0.47 0.70 8.67
CA PRO A 157 -0.31 1.90 8.44
C PRO A 157 -0.89 2.45 9.75
N MET A 158 -1.00 3.78 9.82
CA MET A 158 -1.76 4.45 10.87
C MET A 158 -2.87 5.27 10.25
N SER A 159 -4.06 5.14 10.77
CA SER A 159 -5.22 5.92 10.34
C SER A 159 -5.70 6.82 11.46
N ILE A 160 -6.02 8.08 11.13
CA ILE A 160 -6.48 9.09 12.07
C ILE A 160 -7.72 9.76 11.47
N LEU A 161 -8.83 9.72 12.20
CA LEU A 161 -10.06 10.39 11.79
C LEU A 161 -10.14 11.76 12.44
N PHE A 162 -10.35 12.79 11.63
CA PHE A 162 -10.64 14.15 12.08
C PHE A 162 -12.07 14.55 11.72
N ASP A 163 -12.69 15.30 12.60
CA ASP A 163 -13.97 15.96 12.35
C ASP A 163 -13.84 17.18 11.41
N SER A 164 -14.95 17.80 11.08
CA SER A 164 -14.98 18.97 10.20
C SER A 164 -14.31 20.22 10.79
N THR A 165 -14.07 20.26 12.09
CA THR A 165 -13.39 21.37 12.77
C THR A 165 -11.86 21.16 12.82
N GLY A 166 -11.41 19.95 12.45
CA GLY A 166 -9.99 19.55 12.44
C GLY A 166 -9.51 19.04 13.78
N HIS A 167 -10.40 18.49 14.61
CA HIS A 167 -10.07 17.81 15.85
C HIS A 167 -10.12 16.29 15.64
N GLU A 168 -9.19 15.60 16.28
CA GLU A 168 -9.11 14.14 16.22
C GLU A 168 -10.34 13.50 16.89
N VAL A 169 -10.90 12.47 16.22
CA VAL A 169 -11.98 11.65 16.75
C VAL A 169 -11.41 10.35 17.32
N TRP A 170 -10.53 9.72 16.56
CA TRP A 170 -9.80 8.52 16.96
C TRP A 170 -8.59 8.29 16.03
N ARG A 171 -7.67 7.43 16.47
CA ARG A 171 -6.60 6.86 15.63
C ARG A 171 -6.54 5.35 15.76
N SER A 172 -5.96 4.69 14.75
CA SER A 172 -5.72 3.24 14.77
C SER A 172 -4.42 2.89 14.09
N THR A 173 -3.80 1.79 14.52
CA THR A 173 -2.59 1.22 13.90
C THR A 173 -2.91 -0.14 13.30
N GLY A 174 -2.36 -0.42 12.12
CA GLY A 174 -2.58 -1.66 11.38
C GLY A 174 -3.62 -1.53 10.28
N GLY A 175 -3.52 -2.40 9.26
CA GLY A 175 -4.40 -2.37 8.09
C GLY A 175 -5.84 -2.70 8.42
N MET A 176 -6.77 -2.06 7.70
CA MET A 176 -8.22 -2.22 7.85
C MET A 176 -8.87 -2.49 6.49
N ASP A 177 -9.95 -3.26 6.48
CA ASP A 177 -10.87 -3.29 5.34
C ASP A 177 -11.87 -2.14 5.48
N TRP A 178 -11.62 -1.05 4.75
CA TRP A 178 -12.42 0.17 4.80
C TRP A 178 -13.80 0.03 4.18
N THR A 179 -14.11 -1.10 3.55
CA THR A 179 -15.45 -1.41 3.03
C THR A 179 -16.32 -2.18 4.04
N SER A 180 -15.74 -2.65 5.14
CA SER A 180 -16.43 -3.39 6.19
C SER A 180 -17.49 -2.55 6.90
N ALA A 181 -18.50 -3.21 7.48
CA ALA A 181 -19.52 -2.54 8.28
C ALA A 181 -18.93 -1.83 9.51
N GLU A 182 -17.89 -2.44 10.13
CA GLU A 182 -17.17 -1.86 11.26
C GLU A 182 -16.45 -0.57 10.87
N ALA A 183 -15.68 -0.58 9.78
CA ALA A 183 -14.99 0.62 9.31
C ALA A 183 -15.97 1.74 8.96
N LYS A 184 -17.09 1.43 8.32
CA LYS A 184 -18.15 2.42 8.01
C LYS A 184 -18.76 3.03 9.28
N ALA A 185 -18.98 2.23 10.33
CA ALA A 185 -19.46 2.74 11.60
C ALA A 185 -18.45 3.69 12.26
N LEU A 186 -17.16 3.35 12.23
CA LEU A 186 -16.07 4.19 12.74
C LEU A 186 -15.97 5.52 11.98
N LEU A 187 -16.06 5.51 10.64
CA LEU A 187 -16.02 6.72 9.82
C LEU A 187 -17.24 7.64 10.09
N ALA A 188 -18.39 7.07 10.47
CA ALA A 188 -19.56 7.84 10.80
C ALA A 188 -19.43 8.65 12.11
N GLU A 189 -18.47 8.35 12.98
CA GLU A 189 -18.22 9.09 14.22
C GLU A 189 -17.75 10.55 14.00
N ALA A 190 -17.27 10.89 12.81
CA ALA A 190 -16.79 12.24 12.47
C ALA A 190 -17.90 13.19 11.92
N LYS A 191 -19.14 12.72 11.83
CA LYS A 191 -20.29 13.46 11.25
C LYS A 191 -21.01 14.26 12.30
#